data_ddbc1f53a55c14d04b3a2b158f133a17
#
_entry.id   ddbc1f53a55c14d04b3a2b158f133a17
#
_cell.length_a   1.000
_cell.length_b   1.000
_cell.length_c   1.000
_cell.angle_alpha   90.00
_cell.angle_beta   90.00
_cell.angle_gamma   90.00
#
_symmetry.space_group_name_H-M   'P 1'
#
loop_
_entity.id
_entity.type
_entity.pdbx_description
1 polymer ?
#
loop_
_entity_poly.entity_id
_entity_poly.type
_entity_poly.pdbx_seq_one_letter_code
_entity_poly.pdbx_strand_id
1 'polypeptide(L)'
;METKKLTKSIVFVALFAALIAACAFVSIPVPGTPIPIVLQNMMVVLSGLLLGPILGTAATVLFILAGILGLPIFSGGTGGIAKIMGPTGGFIIGYAFAALVAGLICGRPKMGRKASIVRIIIAALCGFVVMYIPGVIHFMRSLDKTFAETMALCVTPYIPGDLIKMVVAILITIPLRKTVAAFVFQDEPKEKKEDKEKKVN
;
A
#
# COMPACT_ATOMS: atom_id res chain seq x y z
N MET A 1 15.33 -15.90 -19.70
CA MET A 1 15.24 -15.77 -18.22
C MET A 1 14.59 -14.46 -17.79
N GLU A 2 14.95 -13.32 -18.38
CA GLU A 2 14.35 -12.01 -18.06
C GLU A 2 12.85 -11.91 -18.33
N THR A 3 12.38 -12.46 -19.46
CA THR A 3 10.96 -12.41 -19.85
C THR A 3 10.06 -13.08 -18.80
N LYS A 4 10.46 -14.22 -18.25
CA LYS A 4 9.69 -14.92 -17.19
C LYS A 4 9.60 -14.11 -15.89
N LYS A 5 10.67 -13.40 -15.53
CA LYS A 5 10.70 -12.52 -14.34
C LYS A 5 9.77 -11.32 -14.54
N LEU A 6 9.82 -10.70 -15.72
CA LEU A 6 8.95 -9.58 -16.06
C LEU A 6 7.47 -9.99 -16.04
N THR A 7 7.13 -11.13 -16.64
CA THR A 7 5.75 -11.65 -16.64
C THR A 7 5.24 -11.88 -15.22
N LYS A 8 6.03 -12.53 -14.35
CA LYS A 8 5.65 -12.73 -12.94
C LYS A 8 5.40 -11.39 -12.23
N SER A 9 6.29 -10.41 -12.42
CA SER A 9 6.13 -9.08 -11.80
C SER A 9 4.85 -8.39 -12.26
N ILE A 10 4.54 -8.42 -13.56
CA ILE A 10 3.31 -7.83 -14.12
C ILE A 10 2.07 -8.51 -13.54
N VAL A 11 2.06 -9.84 -13.47
CA VAL A 11 0.94 -10.61 -12.90
C VAL A 11 0.69 -10.22 -11.43
N PHE A 12 1.75 -10.09 -10.62
CA PHE A 12 1.60 -9.69 -9.22
C PHE A 12 1.17 -8.24 -9.06
N VAL A 13 1.65 -7.31 -9.91
CA VAL A 13 1.21 -5.92 -9.93
C VAL A 13 -0.29 -5.85 -10.26
N ALA A 14 -0.74 -6.55 -11.29
CA ALA A 14 -2.15 -6.60 -11.67
C ALA A 14 -3.03 -7.25 -10.59
N LEU A 15 -2.56 -8.37 -10.00
CA LEU A 15 -3.27 -9.05 -8.91
C LEU A 15 -3.46 -8.12 -7.70
N PHE A 16 -2.40 -7.44 -7.26
CA PHE A 16 -2.50 -6.53 -6.12
C PHE A 16 -3.34 -5.29 -6.42
N ALA A 17 -3.27 -4.74 -7.65
CA ALA A 17 -4.17 -3.68 -8.08
C ALA A 17 -5.65 -4.12 -8.01
N ALA A 18 -5.96 -5.34 -8.46
CA ALA A 18 -7.29 -5.92 -8.36
C ALA A 18 -7.73 -6.17 -6.91
N LEU A 19 -6.83 -6.63 -6.04
CA LEU A 19 -7.12 -6.80 -4.61
C LEU A 19 -7.38 -5.46 -3.91
N ILE A 20 -6.61 -4.41 -4.23
CA ILE A 20 -6.87 -3.05 -3.72
C ILE A 20 -8.25 -2.58 -4.17
N ALA A 21 -8.61 -2.80 -5.44
CA ALA A 21 -9.93 -2.46 -5.98
C ALA A 21 -11.05 -3.25 -5.28
N ALA A 22 -10.88 -4.55 -5.11
CA ALA A 22 -11.86 -5.39 -4.42
C ALA A 22 -12.10 -4.93 -2.97
N CYS A 23 -11.05 -4.56 -2.25
CA CYS A 23 -11.14 -4.05 -0.88
C CYS A 23 -11.81 -2.67 -0.77
N ALA A 24 -11.96 -1.92 -1.87
CA ALA A 24 -12.71 -0.67 -1.90
C ALA A 24 -14.23 -0.86 -1.74
N PHE A 25 -14.74 -2.02 -2.10
CA PHE A 25 -16.16 -2.36 -1.93
C PHE A 25 -16.52 -2.66 -0.46
N VAL A 26 -15.55 -3.03 0.37
CA VAL A 26 -15.74 -3.12 1.82
C VAL A 26 -15.60 -1.70 2.39
N SER A 27 -16.72 -1.00 2.38
CA SER A 27 -16.82 0.43 2.70
C SER A 27 -17.95 0.65 3.70
N ILE A 28 -17.62 1.19 4.86
CA ILE A 28 -18.57 1.48 5.94
C ILE A 28 -18.69 3.01 6.05
N PRO A 29 -19.86 3.58 5.77
CA PRO A 29 -20.06 5.01 5.91
C PRO A 29 -19.96 5.42 7.39
N VAL A 30 -19.32 6.56 7.66
CA VAL A 30 -19.21 7.14 9.00
C VAL A 30 -20.10 8.37 9.06
N PRO A 31 -21.10 8.42 9.97
CA PRO A 31 -21.97 9.59 10.11
C PRO A 31 -21.16 10.86 10.38
N GLY A 32 -21.55 11.98 9.73
CA GLY A 32 -20.91 13.28 9.91
C GLY A 32 -19.63 13.51 9.13
N THR A 33 -19.11 12.54 8.37
CA THR A 33 -17.93 12.69 7.51
C THR A 33 -18.16 12.12 6.11
N PRO A 34 -17.61 12.76 5.06
CA PRO A 34 -17.70 12.25 3.70
C PRO A 34 -16.72 11.09 3.41
N ILE A 35 -15.91 10.69 4.38
CA ILE A 35 -14.90 9.64 4.23
C ILE A 35 -15.43 8.34 4.84
N PRO A 36 -15.59 7.24 4.06
CA PRO A 36 -15.95 5.94 4.64
C PRO A 36 -14.72 5.24 5.23
N ILE A 37 -14.95 4.32 6.17
CA ILE A 37 -13.95 3.34 6.57
C ILE A 37 -13.86 2.28 5.47
N VAL A 38 -12.68 2.07 4.92
CA VAL A 38 -12.43 1.10 3.85
C VAL A 38 -11.29 0.14 4.22
N LEU A 39 -11.30 -1.08 3.67
CA LEU A 39 -10.16 -2.00 3.79
C LEU A 39 -9.05 -1.69 2.78
N GLN A 40 -9.31 -0.85 1.82
CA GLN A 40 -8.44 -0.50 0.71
C GLN A 40 -7.07 0.02 1.15
N ASN A 41 -7.02 0.89 2.16
CA ASN A 41 -5.78 1.43 2.70
C ASN A 41 -4.86 0.34 3.31
N MET A 42 -5.44 -0.69 3.93
CA MET A 42 -4.70 -1.85 4.41
C MET A 42 -4.04 -2.61 3.25
N MET A 43 -4.79 -2.86 2.16
CA MET A 43 -4.25 -3.57 0.99
C MET A 43 -3.15 -2.79 0.28
N VAL A 44 -3.24 -1.45 0.26
CA VAL A 44 -2.19 -0.57 -0.25
C VAL A 44 -0.89 -0.73 0.55
N VAL A 45 -0.96 -0.63 1.88
CA VAL A 45 0.23 -0.82 2.73
C VAL A 45 0.77 -2.25 2.58
N LEU A 46 -0.12 -3.25 2.56
CA LEU A 46 0.24 -4.65 2.36
C LEU A 46 0.95 -4.90 1.03
N SER A 47 0.57 -4.20 -0.06
CA SER A 47 1.26 -4.29 -1.34
C SER A 47 2.72 -3.83 -1.23
N GLY A 48 2.98 -2.72 -0.54
CA GLY A 48 4.34 -2.25 -0.26
C GLY A 48 5.14 -3.24 0.59
N LEU A 49 4.52 -3.76 1.66
CA LEU A 49 5.15 -4.73 2.55
C LEU A 49 5.51 -6.05 1.86
N LEU A 50 4.66 -6.55 0.97
CA LEU A 50 4.83 -7.85 0.31
C LEU A 50 5.63 -7.79 -0.99
N LEU A 51 5.39 -6.78 -1.83
CA LEU A 51 6.03 -6.65 -3.14
C LEU A 51 7.27 -5.74 -3.12
N GLY A 52 7.47 -4.99 -2.03
CA GLY A 52 8.53 -3.99 -1.93
C GLY A 52 8.19 -2.67 -2.66
N PRO A 53 9.15 -1.71 -2.69
CA PRO A 53 8.83 -0.33 -3.06
C PRO A 53 8.37 -0.17 -4.50
N ILE A 54 8.98 -0.87 -5.45
CA ILE A 54 8.70 -0.67 -6.89
C ILE A 54 7.39 -1.35 -7.28
N LEU A 55 7.25 -2.66 -7.03
CA LEU A 55 6.08 -3.42 -7.48
C LEU A 55 4.83 -3.08 -6.66
N GLY A 56 4.97 -2.83 -5.34
CA GLY A 56 3.85 -2.41 -4.49
C GLY A 56 3.32 -1.04 -4.87
N THR A 57 4.21 -0.08 -5.14
CA THR A 57 3.81 1.24 -5.64
C THR A 57 3.21 1.15 -7.04
N ALA A 58 3.79 0.34 -7.94
CA ALA A 58 3.25 0.14 -9.28
C ALA A 58 1.82 -0.43 -9.25
N ALA A 59 1.53 -1.39 -8.35
CA ALA A 59 0.19 -1.94 -8.18
C ALA A 59 -0.79 -0.86 -7.70
N THR A 60 -0.38 -0.03 -6.75
CA THR A 60 -1.20 1.06 -6.24
C THR A 60 -1.43 2.15 -7.28
N VAL A 61 -0.40 2.53 -8.03
CA VAL A 61 -0.51 3.52 -9.12
C VAL A 61 -1.41 2.99 -10.24
N LEU A 62 -1.27 1.71 -10.63
CA LEU A 62 -2.15 1.07 -11.62
C LEU A 62 -3.62 1.12 -11.17
N PHE A 63 -3.90 0.81 -9.89
CA PHE A 63 -5.23 0.94 -9.31
C PHE A 63 -5.74 2.39 -9.39
N ILE A 64 -4.93 3.39 -9.00
CA ILE A 64 -5.30 4.81 -9.03
C ILE A 64 -5.61 5.25 -10.46
N LEU A 65 -4.75 4.92 -11.43
CA LEU A 65 -4.94 5.27 -12.83
C LEU A 65 -6.21 4.65 -13.40
N ALA A 66 -6.46 3.36 -13.13
CA ALA A 66 -7.68 2.69 -13.56
C ALA A 66 -8.93 3.36 -12.99
N GLY A 67 -8.91 3.78 -11.72
CA GLY A 67 -10.00 4.52 -11.10
C GLY A 67 -10.20 5.91 -11.69
N ILE A 68 -9.12 6.64 -11.99
CA ILE A 68 -9.19 7.96 -12.68
C ILE A 68 -9.80 7.82 -14.05
N LEU A 69 -9.49 6.76 -14.79
CA LEU A 69 -10.07 6.47 -16.12
C LEU A 69 -11.57 6.12 -16.08
N GLY A 70 -12.18 6.08 -14.90
CA GLY A 70 -13.62 5.89 -14.73
C GLY A 70 -14.04 4.51 -14.26
N LEU A 71 -13.13 3.57 -14.03
CA LEU A 71 -13.52 2.29 -13.44
C LEU A 71 -14.07 2.50 -12.03
N PRO A 72 -15.21 1.90 -11.66
CA PRO A 72 -15.89 2.09 -10.38
C PRO A 72 -15.21 1.30 -9.26
N ILE A 73 -13.92 1.57 -9.03
CA ILE A 73 -13.04 0.83 -8.10
C ILE A 73 -12.59 1.64 -6.89
N PHE A 74 -13.00 2.90 -6.78
CA PHE A 74 -12.81 3.67 -5.55
C PHE A 74 -13.91 3.36 -4.53
N SER A 75 -13.74 3.82 -3.29
CA SER A 75 -14.67 3.55 -2.19
C SER A 75 -16.13 3.87 -2.57
N GLY A 76 -17.01 2.91 -2.27
CA GLY A 76 -18.44 3.00 -2.61
C GLY A 76 -18.75 2.76 -4.09
N GLY A 77 -17.88 2.06 -4.85
CA GLY A 77 -18.11 1.74 -6.25
C GLY A 77 -18.06 2.97 -7.16
N THR A 78 -17.29 3.98 -6.80
CA THR A 78 -17.11 5.24 -7.55
C THR A 78 -15.84 5.21 -8.39
N GLY A 79 -15.73 6.12 -9.36
CA GLY A 79 -14.55 6.30 -10.20
C GLY A 79 -14.53 7.68 -10.85
N GLY A 80 -13.51 7.91 -11.68
CA GLY A 80 -13.33 9.15 -12.42
C GLY A 80 -12.51 10.19 -11.68
N ILE A 81 -12.06 11.22 -12.43
CA ILE A 81 -11.23 12.31 -11.91
C ILE A 81 -11.96 13.13 -10.83
N ALA A 82 -13.28 13.20 -10.87
CA ALA A 82 -14.10 13.91 -9.90
C ALA A 82 -13.89 13.37 -8.47
N LYS A 83 -13.61 12.06 -8.30
CA LYS A 83 -13.33 11.48 -7.00
C LYS A 83 -11.98 11.95 -6.43
N ILE A 84 -10.99 12.16 -7.30
CA ILE A 84 -9.68 12.70 -6.91
C ILE A 84 -9.78 14.18 -6.55
N MET A 85 -10.64 14.93 -7.22
CA MET A 85 -10.89 16.34 -6.91
C MET A 85 -11.75 16.53 -5.65
N GLY A 86 -12.50 15.51 -5.25
CA GLY A 86 -13.34 15.52 -4.05
C GLY A 86 -12.54 15.35 -2.74
N PRO A 87 -13.20 15.45 -1.57
CA PRO A 87 -12.54 15.48 -0.26
C PRO A 87 -11.64 14.27 0.05
N THR A 88 -11.90 13.12 -0.57
CA THR A 88 -11.12 11.88 -0.37
C THR A 88 -9.91 11.76 -1.29
N GLY A 89 -9.76 12.65 -2.28
CA GLY A 89 -8.72 12.53 -3.32
C GLY A 89 -7.30 12.55 -2.79
N GLY A 90 -7.03 13.38 -1.78
CA GLY A 90 -5.71 13.43 -1.15
C GLY A 90 -5.30 12.10 -0.51
N PHE A 91 -6.25 11.35 0.06
CA PHE A 91 -5.99 10.02 0.61
C PHE A 91 -5.68 9.01 -0.50
N ILE A 92 -6.39 9.08 -1.64
CA ILE A 92 -6.13 8.21 -2.79
C ILE A 92 -4.72 8.47 -3.35
N ILE A 93 -4.30 9.74 -3.47
CA ILE A 93 -2.92 10.10 -3.83
C ILE A 93 -1.94 9.58 -2.77
N GLY A 94 -2.29 9.73 -1.50
CA GLY A 94 -1.52 9.26 -0.35
C GLY A 94 -1.25 7.75 -0.37
N TYR A 95 -2.10 6.96 -1.01
CA TYR A 95 -1.92 5.52 -1.16
C TYR A 95 -0.62 5.18 -1.91
N ALA A 96 -0.26 5.91 -2.95
CA ALA A 96 1.00 5.67 -3.67
C ALA A 96 2.21 5.90 -2.76
N PHE A 97 2.19 6.96 -1.95
CA PHE A 97 3.22 7.22 -0.95
C PHE A 97 3.25 6.18 0.17
N ALA A 98 2.09 5.72 0.63
CA ALA A 98 1.99 4.68 1.65
C ALA A 98 2.64 3.36 1.20
N ALA A 99 2.32 2.90 -0.02
CA ALA A 99 2.93 1.70 -0.60
C ALA A 99 4.43 1.86 -0.78
N LEU A 100 4.88 3.03 -1.27
CA LEU A 100 6.30 3.34 -1.48
C LEU A 100 7.07 3.32 -0.16
N VAL A 101 6.62 4.06 0.84
CA VAL A 101 7.31 4.18 2.14
C VAL A 101 7.32 2.86 2.88
N ALA A 102 6.18 2.15 2.94
CA ALA A 102 6.12 0.81 3.53
C ALA A 102 7.10 -0.15 2.83
N GLY A 103 7.14 -0.09 1.50
CA GLY A 103 8.05 -0.90 0.68
C GLY A 103 9.52 -0.53 0.86
N LEU A 104 9.87 0.76 0.97
CA LEU A 104 11.25 1.22 1.19
C LEU A 104 11.79 0.77 2.56
N ILE A 105 11.00 0.96 3.61
CA ILE A 105 11.40 0.56 4.97
C ILE A 105 11.48 -0.96 5.08
N CYS A 106 10.48 -1.69 4.58
CA CYS A 106 10.46 -3.15 4.65
C CYS A 106 11.48 -3.81 3.71
N GLY A 107 11.82 -3.14 2.61
CA GLY A 107 12.69 -3.63 1.54
C GLY A 107 12.03 -4.72 0.69
N ARG A 108 12.69 -5.16 -0.37
CA ARG A 108 12.23 -6.28 -1.20
C ARG A 108 12.28 -7.59 -0.42
N PRO A 109 11.29 -8.49 -0.58
CA PRO A 109 11.38 -9.83 -0.02
C PRO A 109 12.53 -10.59 -0.70
N LYS A 110 13.40 -11.21 0.10
CA LYS A 110 14.55 -11.99 -0.38
C LYS A 110 14.38 -13.45 0.04
N MET A 111 14.72 -14.39 -0.86
CA MET A 111 14.75 -15.82 -0.54
C MET A 111 15.76 -16.11 0.58
N GLY A 112 15.37 -16.98 1.52
CA GLY A 112 16.25 -17.38 2.62
C GLY A 112 16.45 -16.33 3.73
N ARG A 113 15.92 -15.11 3.59
CA ARG A 113 16.03 -14.05 4.61
C ARG A 113 14.66 -13.78 5.25
N LYS A 114 14.56 -13.95 6.56
CA LYS A 114 13.40 -13.49 7.33
C LYS A 114 13.47 -11.97 7.46
N ALA A 115 12.38 -11.27 7.14
CA ALA A 115 12.31 -9.85 7.50
C ALA A 115 12.24 -9.73 9.03
N SER A 116 12.94 -8.75 9.60
CA SER A 116 12.78 -8.43 11.01
C SER A 116 11.34 -7.99 11.27
N ILE A 117 10.69 -8.56 12.27
CA ILE A 117 9.33 -8.20 12.68
C ILE A 117 9.26 -6.69 13.01
N VAL A 118 10.27 -6.17 13.71
CA VAL A 118 10.36 -4.74 14.01
C VAL A 118 10.35 -3.88 12.75
N ARG A 119 11.08 -4.30 11.71
CA ARG A 119 11.08 -3.59 10.41
C ARG A 119 9.70 -3.62 9.73
N ILE A 120 8.97 -4.73 9.81
CA ILE A 120 7.61 -4.84 9.28
C ILE A 120 6.66 -3.91 10.04
N ILE A 121 6.75 -3.87 11.38
CA ILE A 121 5.94 -2.99 12.23
C ILE A 121 6.19 -1.51 11.88
N ILE A 122 7.46 -1.08 11.84
CA ILE A 122 7.82 0.30 11.50
C ILE A 122 7.34 0.64 10.08
N ALA A 123 7.53 -0.27 9.12
CA ALA A 123 7.10 -0.06 7.74
C ALA A 123 5.57 0.08 7.63
N ALA A 124 4.81 -0.75 8.34
CA ALA A 124 3.36 -0.66 8.38
C ALA A 124 2.90 0.67 9.01
N LEU A 125 3.45 1.02 10.16
CA LEU A 125 3.13 2.28 10.85
C LEU A 125 3.40 3.49 9.97
N CYS A 126 4.60 3.59 9.39
CA CYS A 126 4.97 4.70 8.50
C CYS A 126 4.07 4.73 7.25
N GLY A 127 3.72 3.58 6.68
CA GLY A 127 2.81 3.48 5.54
C GLY A 127 1.42 4.05 5.86
N PHE A 128 0.85 3.67 7.01
CA PHE A 128 -0.44 4.21 7.45
C PHE A 128 -0.38 5.71 7.76
N VAL A 129 0.69 6.19 8.38
CA VAL A 129 0.84 7.62 8.73
C VAL A 129 1.02 8.50 7.50
N VAL A 130 1.86 8.07 6.55
CA VAL A 130 2.21 8.89 5.38
C VAL A 130 1.02 9.21 4.49
N MET A 131 0.03 8.32 4.36
CA MET A 131 -1.17 8.60 3.54
C MET A 131 -2.03 9.73 4.12
N TYR A 132 -1.96 9.98 5.43
CA TYR A 132 -2.72 11.06 6.06
C TYR A 132 -2.18 12.44 5.67
N ILE A 133 -0.89 12.58 5.35
CA ILE A 133 -0.28 13.87 5.03
C ILE A 133 -0.99 14.54 3.84
N PRO A 134 -1.00 13.96 2.62
CA PRO A 134 -1.73 14.54 1.51
C PRO A 134 -3.25 14.50 1.71
N GLY A 135 -3.76 13.49 2.44
CA GLY A 135 -5.17 13.36 2.78
C GLY A 135 -5.70 14.55 3.56
N VAL A 136 -5.05 14.88 4.67
CA VAL A 136 -5.42 16.00 5.54
C VAL A 136 -5.30 17.35 4.82
N ILE A 137 -4.17 17.57 4.10
CA ILE A 137 -3.93 18.82 3.37
C ILE A 137 -5.01 19.03 2.29
N HIS A 138 -5.33 17.98 1.55
CA HIS A 138 -6.34 18.07 0.49
C HIS A 138 -7.75 18.25 1.06
N PHE A 139 -8.09 17.54 2.14
CA PHE A 139 -9.39 17.66 2.80
C PHE A 139 -9.63 19.08 3.33
N MET A 140 -8.64 19.67 4.01
CA MET A 140 -8.69 21.06 4.49
C MET A 140 -9.04 22.03 3.34
N ARG A 141 -8.35 21.89 2.20
CA ARG A 141 -8.54 22.77 1.05
C ARG A 141 -9.86 22.53 0.32
N SER A 142 -10.31 21.26 0.22
CA SER A 142 -11.53 20.91 -0.52
C SER A 142 -12.81 21.34 0.20
N LEU A 143 -12.79 21.45 1.53
CA LEU A 143 -13.96 21.77 2.35
C LEU A 143 -13.81 23.06 3.15
N ASP A 144 -12.73 23.82 2.92
CA ASP A 144 -12.39 25.04 3.64
C ASP A 144 -12.47 24.87 5.17
N LYS A 145 -11.83 23.80 5.67
CA LYS A 145 -11.82 23.42 7.08
C LYS A 145 -10.52 23.80 7.76
N THR A 146 -10.60 24.14 9.02
CA THR A 146 -9.42 24.32 9.88
C THR A 146 -8.72 22.97 10.12
N PHE A 147 -7.46 23.01 10.54
CA PHE A 147 -6.70 21.81 10.88
C PHE A 147 -7.38 20.97 11.98
N ALA A 148 -7.90 21.64 13.03
CA ALA A 148 -8.56 20.97 14.15
C ALA A 148 -9.84 20.24 13.72
N GLU A 149 -10.70 20.90 12.92
CA GLU A 149 -11.91 20.29 12.36
C GLU A 149 -11.56 19.11 11.44
N THR A 150 -10.53 19.26 10.61
CA THR A 150 -10.09 18.21 9.70
C THR A 150 -9.59 16.99 10.48
N MET A 151 -8.79 17.18 11.51
CA MET A 151 -8.33 16.08 12.37
C MET A 151 -9.50 15.35 13.04
N ALA A 152 -10.50 16.09 13.52
CA ALA A 152 -11.70 15.49 14.11
C ALA A 152 -12.56 14.72 13.12
N LEU A 153 -12.63 15.16 11.86
CA LEU A 153 -13.50 14.58 10.84
C LEU A 153 -12.84 13.43 10.06
N CYS A 154 -11.55 13.52 9.74
CA CYS A 154 -10.91 12.57 8.82
C CYS A 154 -9.72 11.78 9.39
N VAL A 155 -9.35 11.99 10.66
CA VAL A 155 -8.27 11.25 11.30
C VAL A 155 -8.77 10.53 12.55
N THR A 156 -9.23 11.29 13.56
CA THR A 156 -9.56 10.75 14.89
C THR A 156 -10.51 9.54 14.86
N PRO A 157 -11.63 9.52 14.10
CA PRO A 157 -12.56 8.40 14.10
C PRO A 157 -12.00 7.17 13.37
N TYR A 158 -10.94 7.33 12.56
CA TYR A 158 -10.36 6.23 11.77
C TYR A 158 -9.20 5.52 12.48
N ILE A 159 -8.53 6.17 13.46
CA ILE A 159 -7.38 5.61 14.17
C ILE A 159 -7.66 4.21 14.74
N PRO A 160 -8.77 3.94 15.46
CA PRO A 160 -8.99 2.61 16.02
C PRO A 160 -9.09 1.52 14.94
N GLY A 161 -9.82 1.82 13.85
CA GLY A 161 -9.95 0.92 12.72
C GLY A 161 -8.62 0.69 11.98
N ASP A 162 -7.82 1.74 11.81
CA ASP A 162 -6.53 1.65 11.14
C ASP A 162 -5.49 0.90 11.97
N LEU A 163 -5.53 0.99 13.30
CA LEU A 163 -4.70 0.16 14.17
C LEU A 163 -5.01 -1.32 14.01
N ILE A 164 -6.29 -1.70 13.97
CA ILE A 164 -6.71 -3.08 13.73
C ILE A 164 -6.21 -3.55 12.36
N LYS A 165 -6.44 -2.77 11.30
CA LYS A 165 -5.97 -3.08 9.94
C LYS A 165 -4.45 -3.21 9.86
N MET A 166 -3.72 -2.35 10.56
CA MET A 166 -2.26 -2.41 10.64
C MET A 166 -1.79 -3.72 11.27
N VAL A 167 -2.40 -4.14 12.38
CA VAL A 167 -2.08 -5.43 13.02
C VAL A 167 -2.37 -6.59 12.06
N VAL A 168 -3.52 -6.59 11.40
CA VAL A 168 -3.89 -7.61 10.39
C VAL A 168 -2.88 -7.63 9.25
N ALA A 169 -2.50 -6.47 8.71
CA ALA A 169 -1.49 -6.38 7.64
C ALA A 169 -0.14 -6.96 8.08
N ILE A 170 0.30 -6.71 9.31
CA ILE A 170 1.54 -7.27 9.87
C ILE A 170 1.44 -8.79 9.97
N LEU A 171 0.34 -9.32 10.53
CA LEU A 171 0.12 -10.76 10.68
C LEU A 171 0.10 -11.48 9.33
N ILE A 172 -0.52 -10.89 8.31
CA ILE A 172 -0.53 -11.41 6.94
C ILE A 172 0.87 -11.36 6.32
N THR A 173 1.61 -10.28 6.54
CA THR A 173 2.94 -10.05 5.94
C THR A 173 3.95 -11.12 6.38
N ILE A 174 3.94 -11.50 7.66
CA ILE A 174 4.95 -12.42 8.22
C ILE A 174 5.02 -13.76 7.45
N PRO A 175 3.92 -14.51 7.25
CA PRO A 175 3.95 -15.76 6.50
C PRO A 175 4.07 -15.54 4.98
N LEU A 176 3.29 -14.61 4.41
CA LEU A 176 3.18 -14.46 2.96
C LEU A 176 4.45 -13.90 2.31
N ARG A 177 5.26 -13.13 3.04
CA ARG A 177 6.47 -12.54 2.50
C ARG A 177 7.48 -13.59 1.97
N LYS A 178 7.57 -14.77 2.62
CA LYS A 178 8.41 -15.88 2.15
C LYS A 178 7.88 -16.45 0.83
N THR A 179 6.57 -16.65 0.76
CA THR A 179 5.89 -17.18 -0.42
C THR A 179 6.05 -16.23 -1.61
N VAL A 180 5.81 -14.94 -1.41
CA VAL A 180 6.00 -13.91 -2.44
C VAL A 180 7.46 -13.86 -2.90
N ALA A 181 8.43 -13.96 -1.97
CA ALA A 181 9.85 -14.03 -2.32
C ALA A 181 10.16 -15.22 -3.25
N ALA A 182 9.58 -16.38 -2.97
CA ALA A 182 9.79 -17.59 -3.77
C ALA A 182 9.17 -17.48 -5.18
N PHE A 183 8.00 -16.84 -5.32
CA PHE A 183 7.31 -16.74 -6.62
C PHE A 183 7.80 -15.59 -7.49
N VAL A 184 7.98 -14.39 -6.90
CA VAL A 184 8.28 -13.15 -7.64
C VAL A 184 9.77 -12.96 -7.85
N PHE A 185 10.60 -13.31 -6.84
CA PHE A 185 12.02 -12.97 -6.80
C PHE A 185 12.94 -14.20 -6.88
N GLN A 186 12.41 -15.37 -7.27
CA GLN A 186 13.12 -16.65 -7.35
C GLN A 186 14.35 -16.61 -8.27
N ASP A 187 14.31 -15.77 -9.31
CA ASP A 187 15.33 -15.69 -10.34
C ASP A 187 16.39 -14.58 -10.06
N GLU A 188 16.40 -13.97 -8.88
CA GLU A 188 17.53 -13.09 -8.53
C GLU A 188 18.76 -13.95 -8.27
N PRO A 189 19.90 -13.69 -8.99
CA PRO A 189 21.14 -14.44 -8.76
C PRO A 189 21.47 -14.39 -7.25
N LYS A 190 21.82 -15.54 -6.68
CA LYS A 190 22.41 -15.56 -5.35
C LYS A 190 23.63 -14.65 -5.42
N GLU A 191 23.53 -13.45 -4.83
CA GLU A 191 24.63 -12.50 -4.78
C GLU A 191 25.86 -13.25 -4.27
N LYS A 192 26.87 -13.32 -5.12
CA LYS A 192 28.14 -14.03 -4.97
C LYS A 192 28.61 -14.12 -3.52
N LYS A 193 28.34 -15.23 -2.87
CA LYS A 193 29.10 -15.68 -1.72
C LYS A 193 30.48 -16.23 -2.14
N GLU A 194 30.64 -16.59 -3.45
CA GLU A 194 31.84 -17.19 -3.97
C GLU A 194 33.05 -16.23 -4.10
N ASP A 195 32.80 -14.91 -4.27
CA ASP A 195 33.92 -13.94 -4.39
C ASP A 195 34.58 -13.59 -3.03
N LYS A 196 33.95 -13.94 -1.92
CA LYS A 196 34.57 -13.71 -0.59
C LYS A 196 35.40 -14.89 -0.11
N GLU A 197 35.08 -16.10 -0.53
CA GLU A 197 35.90 -17.29 -0.16
C GLU A 197 37.17 -17.42 -1.02
N LYS A 198 37.18 -16.90 -2.26
CA LYS A 198 38.38 -16.87 -3.11
C LYS A 198 39.37 -15.76 -2.80
N LYS A 199 39.05 -14.82 -1.93
CA LYS A 199 39.97 -13.75 -1.50
C LYS A 199 40.59 -14.02 -0.11
N VAL A 200 40.31 -15.13 0.51
CA VAL A 200 40.83 -15.52 1.84
C VAL A 200 41.77 -16.73 1.77
N ASN A 201 41.94 -17.34 0.58
CA ASN A 201 42.96 -18.38 0.36
C ASN A 201 44.07 -17.86 -0.55
#